data_f4c0992d49f722af286d79f916eca0d2
#
_entry.id   f4c0992d49f722af286d79f916eca0d2
#
_cell.length_a   1.000
_cell.length_b   1.000
_cell.length_c   1.000
_cell.angle_alpha   90.00
_cell.angle_beta   90.00
_cell.angle_gamma   90.00
#
_symmetry.space_group_name_H-M   'P 1'
#
loop_
_entity.id
_entity.type
_entity.pdbx_description
1 polymer ?
#
loop_
_entity_poly.entity_id
_entity_poly.type
_entity_poly.pdbx_seq_one_letter_code
_entity_poly.pdbx_strand_id
1 'polypeptide(L)'
;MAPFQLGFRVCDRRYPFLWSQPGQPGGRWNRPGDPPLHYLASSPLVAWAEWLRHQEIQDPEDLEGVAAALWAVLIPPDWGWERLPLVDLPETVVLAEGAKALDQRRAAITLLQRQDAQGLQAPTAALIQRRSHPCRRCDDGLEAPAELAEPPLVFVLWCPAETLLGWPCVKEGRPWPDLLPLVRRPGGATLSP
;
A
#
# COMPACT_ATOMS: atom_id res chain seq x y z
N MET A 1 22.51 4.15 -13.28
CA MET A 1 22.13 3.78 -11.91
C MET A 1 20.61 3.66 -11.93
N ALA A 2 20.06 2.50 -11.61
CA ALA A 2 18.60 2.34 -11.55
C ALA A 2 18.03 3.30 -10.49
N PRO A 3 16.89 3.96 -10.74
CA PRO A 3 16.30 4.86 -9.78
C PRO A 3 15.88 4.06 -8.53
N PHE A 4 16.15 4.61 -7.34
CA PHE A 4 15.63 4.05 -6.10
C PHE A 4 14.11 4.14 -6.07
N GLN A 5 13.46 3.07 -5.61
CA GLN A 5 12.02 3.06 -5.38
C GLN A 5 11.75 3.17 -3.87
N LEU A 6 10.87 4.07 -3.49
CA LEU A 6 10.42 4.21 -2.11
C LEU A 6 9.02 3.63 -1.95
N GLY A 7 8.87 2.83 -0.90
CA GLY A 7 7.56 2.42 -0.39
C GLY A 7 7.26 3.12 0.92
N PHE A 8 5.98 3.24 1.26
CA PHE A 8 5.52 3.88 2.49
C PHE A 8 4.64 2.92 3.28
N ARG A 9 4.76 2.97 4.60
CA ARG A 9 3.93 2.16 5.50
C ARG A 9 3.52 2.95 6.73
N VAL A 10 2.24 2.86 7.08
CA VAL A 10 1.73 3.32 8.37
C VAL A 10 1.62 2.13 9.31
N CYS A 11 2.07 2.28 10.52
CA CYS A 11 1.92 1.28 11.59
C CYS A 11 1.80 1.95 12.95
N ASP A 12 1.27 1.24 13.91
CA ASP A 12 1.31 1.68 15.31
C ASP A 12 2.78 1.83 15.75
N ARG A 13 3.11 2.98 16.34
CA ARG A 13 4.48 3.33 16.77
C ARG A 13 5.11 2.32 17.73
N ARG A 14 4.29 1.50 18.39
CA ARG A 14 4.74 0.48 19.35
C ARG A 14 5.27 -0.78 18.67
N TYR A 15 5.01 -0.97 17.38
CA TYR A 15 5.37 -2.16 16.64
C TYR A 15 6.44 -1.87 15.58
N PRO A 16 7.24 -2.89 15.20
CA PRO A 16 8.16 -2.78 14.07
C PRO A 16 7.40 -2.43 12.79
N PHE A 17 8.03 -1.64 11.92
CA PHE A 17 7.41 -1.25 10.65
C PHE A 17 7.33 -2.40 9.63
N LEU A 18 8.09 -3.48 9.82
CA LEU A 18 8.07 -4.68 9.00
C LEU A 18 7.79 -5.93 9.86
N TRP A 19 7.17 -6.91 9.25
CA TRP A 19 6.88 -8.18 9.88
C TRP A 19 8.06 -9.14 9.69
N SER A 20 8.77 -9.47 10.75
CA SER A 20 9.96 -10.32 10.71
C SER A 20 9.76 -11.70 11.38
N GLN A 21 8.60 -11.93 11.98
CA GLN A 21 8.29 -13.17 12.71
C GLN A 21 7.22 -13.99 11.97
N PRO A 22 7.23 -15.33 12.10
CA PRO A 22 6.11 -16.17 11.67
C PRO A 22 4.81 -15.78 12.40
N GLY A 23 3.67 -16.03 11.75
CA GLY A 23 2.37 -15.76 12.36
C GLY A 23 1.73 -14.43 11.93
N GLN A 24 2.19 -13.85 10.81
CA GLN A 24 1.52 -12.71 10.21
C GLN A 24 0.04 -13.02 9.98
N PRO A 25 -0.89 -12.13 10.37
CA PRO A 25 -2.30 -12.26 10.04
C PRO A 25 -2.54 -12.37 8.54
N GLY A 26 -3.65 -12.98 8.15
CA GLY A 26 -4.06 -13.01 6.75
C GLY A 26 -4.27 -11.60 6.20
N GLY A 27 -3.81 -11.39 4.98
CA GLY A 27 -3.94 -10.14 4.25
C GLY A 27 -4.55 -10.38 2.87
N ARG A 28 -4.55 -9.33 2.05
CA ARG A 28 -5.07 -9.43 0.69
C ARG A 28 -4.31 -10.44 -0.18
N TRP A 29 -3.01 -10.65 0.08
CA TRP A 29 -2.10 -11.46 -0.73
C TRP A 29 -1.58 -12.71 -0.01
N ASN A 30 -1.84 -12.89 1.28
CA ASN A 30 -1.38 -14.02 2.08
C ASN A 30 -2.48 -14.60 2.97
N ARG A 31 -2.35 -15.88 3.31
CA ARG A 31 -3.11 -16.54 4.36
C ARG A 31 -2.34 -16.51 5.67
N PRO A 32 -3.02 -16.67 6.82
CA PRO A 32 -2.33 -16.98 8.06
C PRO A 32 -1.47 -18.24 7.88
N GLY A 33 -0.20 -18.17 8.32
CA GLY A 33 0.76 -19.25 8.16
C GLY A 33 1.57 -19.26 6.85
N ASP A 34 1.23 -18.43 5.88
CA ASP A 34 2.12 -18.20 4.73
C ASP A 34 3.41 -17.49 5.19
N PRO A 35 4.51 -17.59 4.42
CA PRO A 35 5.69 -16.77 4.65
C PRO A 35 5.33 -15.28 4.72
N PRO A 36 6.00 -14.48 5.59
CA PRO A 36 5.70 -13.07 5.75
C PRO A 36 5.78 -12.29 4.43
N LEU A 37 4.80 -11.40 4.21
CA LEU A 37 4.80 -10.43 3.13
C LEU A 37 4.88 -9.02 3.70
N HIS A 38 5.66 -8.17 3.06
CA HIS A 38 5.73 -6.76 3.43
C HIS A 38 4.86 -5.94 2.47
N TYR A 39 3.89 -5.23 3.04
CA TYR A 39 2.97 -4.37 2.29
C TYR A 39 3.43 -2.93 2.43
N LEU A 40 3.78 -2.31 1.32
CA LEU A 40 4.15 -0.90 1.25
C LEU A 40 3.24 -0.18 0.24
N ALA A 41 3.10 1.10 0.37
CA ALA A 41 2.31 1.93 -0.53
C ALA A 41 3.23 2.82 -1.39
N SER A 42 2.78 3.20 -2.58
CA SER A 42 3.55 4.05 -3.51
C SER A 42 3.66 5.51 -3.05
N SER A 43 2.83 5.92 -2.09
CA SER A 43 2.87 7.28 -1.53
C SER A 43 2.37 7.30 -0.08
N PRO A 44 2.68 8.37 0.69
CA PRO A 44 2.12 8.57 2.03
C PRO A 44 0.60 8.56 2.05
N LEU A 45 -0.05 9.15 1.05
CA LEU A 45 -1.51 9.18 0.94
C LEU A 45 -2.08 7.77 0.83
N VAL A 46 -1.52 6.93 -0.05
CA VAL A 46 -1.96 5.54 -0.21
C VAL A 46 -1.70 4.75 1.07
N ALA A 47 -0.56 4.98 1.76
CA ALA A 47 -0.24 4.31 3.01
C ALA A 47 -1.28 4.61 4.11
N TRP A 48 -1.69 5.88 4.25
CA TRP A 48 -2.75 6.27 5.17
C TRP A 48 -4.12 5.70 4.78
N ALA A 49 -4.46 5.70 3.48
CA ALA A 49 -5.71 5.12 3.00
C ALA A 49 -5.81 3.61 3.27
N GLU A 50 -4.72 2.86 3.01
CA GLU A 50 -4.66 1.42 3.32
C GLU A 50 -4.80 1.18 4.83
N TRP A 51 -4.15 2.00 5.66
CA TRP A 51 -4.22 1.90 7.11
C TRP A 51 -5.64 2.20 7.61
N LEU A 52 -6.27 3.31 7.17
CA LEU A 52 -7.64 3.67 7.52
C LEU A 52 -8.63 2.57 7.14
N ARG A 53 -8.50 2.02 5.94
CA ARG A 53 -9.32 0.90 5.48
C ARG A 53 -9.15 -0.33 6.37
N HIS A 54 -7.92 -0.66 6.75
CA HIS A 54 -7.61 -1.82 7.58
C HIS A 54 -8.11 -1.65 9.02
N GLN A 55 -8.07 -0.43 9.56
CA GLN A 55 -8.60 -0.11 10.88
C GLN A 55 -10.11 0.16 10.86
N GLU A 56 -10.76 0.12 9.69
CA GLU A 56 -12.18 0.41 9.50
C GLU A 56 -12.62 1.79 10.01
N ILE A 57 -11.68 2.74 10.07
CA ILE A 57 -11.96 4.12 10.48
C ILE A 57 -12.71 4.85 9.37
N GLN A 58 -13.89 5.39 9.71
CA GLN A 58 -14.80 6.04 8.76
C GLN A 58 -15.23 7.44 9.21
N ASP A 59 -15.19 7.71 10.49
CA ASP A 59 -15.66 8.97 11.06
C ASP A 59 -14.48 9.86 11.49
N PRO A 60 -14.57 11.19 11.25
CA PRO A 60 -13.51 12.11 11.65
C PRO A 60 -13.20 12.09 13.15
N GLU A 61 -14.19 11.80 13.98
CA GLU A 61 -14.04 11.72 15.44
C GLU A 61 -13.11 10.59 15.86
N ASP A 62 -13.09 9.47 15.10
CA ASP A 62 -12.20 8.33 15.36
C ASP A 62 -10.73 8.67 15.07
N LEU A 63 -10.46 9.74 14.32
CA LEU A 63 -9.09 10.19 14.04
C LEU A 63 -8.44 10.89 15.24
N GLU A 64 -9.21 11.39 16.19
CA GLU A 64 -8.66 12.17 17.31
C GLU A 64 -7.71 11.35 18.19
N GLY A 65 -7.99 10.06 18.35
CA GLY A 65 -7.15 9.12 19.09
C GLY A 65 -6.02 8.47 18.31
N VAL A 66 -5.90 8.76 17.02
CA VAL A 66 -4.89 8.12 16.17
C VAL A 66 -3.51 8.70 16.43
N ALA A 67 -2.57 7.82 16.75
CA ALA A 67 -1.15 8.11 16.91
C ALA A 67 -0.33 6.99 16.23
N ALA A 68 -0.10 7.14 14.95
CA ALA A 68 0.61 6.14 14.15
C ALA A 68 1.89 6.71 13.53
N ALA A 69 2.84 5.84 13.22
CA ALA A 69 4.08 6.20 12.56
C ALA A 69 3.97 5.96 11.05
N LEU A 70 4.46 6.93 10.26
CA LEU A 70 4.64 6.77 8.82
C LEU A 70 6.13 6.50 8.55
N TRP A 71 6.41 5.40 7.90
CA TRP A 71 7.74 4.98 7.50
C TRP A 71 7.93 5.12 5.99
N ALA A 72 9.11 5.58 5.58
CA ALA A 72 9.62 5.39 4.23
C ALA A 72 10.57 4.19 4.22
N VAL A 73 10.44 3.35 3.21
CA VAL A 73 11.22 2.12 3.05
C VAL A 73 11.86 2.11 1.68
N LEU A 74 13.17 1.97 1.65
CA LEU A 74 13.93 1.84 0.41
C LEU A 74 13.75 0.43 -0.13
N ILE A 75 13.25 0.33 -1.36
CA ILE A 75 13.19 -0.92 -2.11
C ILE A 75 14.50 -1.03 -2.89
N PRO A 76 15.33 -2.07 -2.66
CA PRO A 76 16.63 -2.19 -3.28
C PRO A 76 16.55 -2.21 -4.82
N PRO A 77 17.41 -1.48 -5.53
CA PRO A 77 17.42 -1.44 -7.00
C PRO A 77 18.11 -2.65 -7.63
N ASP A 78 18.82 -3.44 -6.83
CA ASP A 78 19.67 -4.56 -7.26
C ASP A 78 18.95 -5.91 -7.36
N TRP A 79 17.61 -5.90 -7.25
CA TRP A 79 16.80 -7.12 -7.41
C TRP A 79 16.60 -7.55 -8.88
N GLY A 80 17.42 -7.05 -9.80
CA GLY A 80 17.37 -7.42 -11.22
C GLY A 80 16.25 -6.78 -12.03
N TRP A 81 15.49 -5.87 -11.41
CA TRP A 81 14.37 -5.16 -12.05
C TRP A 81 14.56 -3.65 -11.87
N GLU A 82 14.39 -2.88 -12.95
CA GLU A 82 14.36 -1.40 -12.81
C GLU A 82 13.22 -0.92 -11.89
N ARG A 83 12.12 -1.68 -11.89
CA ARG A 83 10.97 -1.51 -10.99
C ARG A 83 10.38 -2.88 -10.71
N LEU A 84 9.70 -3.03 -9.57
CA LEU A 84 8.92 -4.23 -9.29
C LEU A 84 7.91 -4.48 -10.43
N PRO A 85 7.70 -5.74 -10.85
CA PRO A 85 6.75 -6.06 -11.90
C PRO A 85 5.32 -5.70 -11.49
N LEU A 86 4.56 -5.10 -12.41
CA LEU A 86 3.12 -4.94 -12.22
C LEU A 86 2.46 -6.31 -12.32
N VAL A 87 1.56 -6.62 -11.37
CA VAL A 87 0.86 -7.90 -11.40
C VAL A 87 -0.03 -8.02 -12.65
N ASP A 88 0.11 -9.12 -13.36
CA ASP A 88 -0.74 -9.47 -14.51
C ASP A 88 -2.00 -10.21 -14.03
N LEU A 89 -2.92 -9.46 -13.44
CA LEU A 89 -4.23 -9.93 -13.01
C LEU A 89 -5.29 -8.87 -13.35
N PRO A 90 -6.50 -9.30 -13.74
CA PRO A 90 -7.62 -8.39 -13.87
C PRO A 90 -7.83 -7.61 -12.58
N GLU A 91 -8.12 -6.33 -12.69
CA GLU A 91 -8.38 -5.51 -11.51
C GLU A 91 -9.50 -6.03 -10.64
N THR A 92 -10.53 -6.62 -11.25
CA THR A 92 -11.62 -7.30 -10.56
C THR A 92 -11.11 -8.40 -9.62
N VAL A 93 -10.00 -9.07 -9.96
CA VAL A 93 -9.34 -10.07 -9.10
C VAL A 93 -8.48 -9.39 -8.03
N VAL A 94 -7.74 -8.34 -8.40
CA VAL A 94 -6.90 -7.59 -7.46
C VAL A 94 -7.73 -6.96 -6.35
N LEU A 95 -8.88 -6.39 -6.69
CA LEU A 95 -9.75 -5.68 -5.76
C LEU A 95 -10.77 -6.58 -5.04
N ALA A 96 -11.09 -7.75 -5.58
CA ALA A 96 -12.07 -8.66 -5.00
C ALA A 96 -11.65 -9.17 -3.62
N GLU A 97 -12.64 -9.45 -2.80
CA GLU A 97 -12.49 -10.15 -1.53
C GLU A 97 -12.85 -11.65 -1.69
N GLY A 98 -12.47 -12.45 -0.71
CA GLY A 98 -12.79 -13.87 -0.67
C GLY A 98 -11.71 -14.83 -1.18
N ALA A 99 -11.90 -16.11 -0.90
CA ALA A 99 -10.88 -17.15 -1.05
C ALA A 99 -10.42 -17.35 -2.51
N LYS A 100 -11.35 -17.33 -3.47
CA LYS A 100 -11.03 -17.53 -4.89
C LYS A 100 -10.08 -16.45 -5.43
N ALA A 101 -10.36 -15.18 -5.12
CA ALA A 101 -9.51 -14.08 -5.55
C ALA A 101 -8.14 -14.12 -4.83
N LEU A 102 -8.11 -14.49 -3.55
CA LEU A 102 -6.88 -14.71 -2.82
C LEU A 102 -6.02 -15.81 -3.45
N ASP A 103 -6.61 -16.94 -3.86
CA ASP A 103 -5.88 -18.02 -4.52
C ASP A 103 -5.26 -17.57 -5.84
N GLN A 104 -5.99 -16.80 -6.65
CA GLN A 104 -5.46 -16.25 -7.89
C GLN A 104 -4.29 -15.30 -7.64
N ARG A 105 -4.37 -14.43 -6.63
CA ARG A 105 -3.27 -13.52 -6.24
C ARG A 105 -2.04 -14.29 -5.74
N ARG A 106 -2.24 -15.34 -4.93
CA ARG A 106 -1.14 -16.21 -4.45
C ARG A 106 -0.48 -16.98 -5.60
N ALA A 107 -1.25 -17.43 -6.58
CA ALA A 107 -0.71 -18.05 -7.78
C ALA A 107 0.17 -17.09 -8.59
N ALA A 108 -0.22 -15.82 -8.70
CA ALA A 108 0.59 -14.79 -9.34
C ALA A 108 1.91 -14.54 -8.58
N ILE A 109 1.91 -14.49 -7.25
CA ILE A 109 3.14 -14.42 -6.43
C ILE A 109 4.04 -15.62 -6.75
N THR A 110 3.49 -16.85 -6.74
CA THR A 110 4.27 -18.05 -7.02
C THR A 110 4.90 -18.03 -8.42
N LEU A 111 4.19 -17.49 -9.41
CA LEU A 111 4.71 -17.34 -10.75
C LEU A 111 5.90 -16.36 -10.81
N LEU A 112 5.77 -15.21 -10.16
CA LEU A 112 6.81 -14.19 -10.09
C LEU A 112 8.04 -14.67 -9.28
N GLN A 113 7.83 -15.43 -8.22
CA GLN A 113 8.92 -16.06 -7.46
C GLN A 113 9.75 -17.03 -8.31
N ARG A 114 9.13 -17.76 -9.24
CA ARG A 114 9.85 -18.62 -10.21
C ARG A 114 10.67 -17.83 -11.22
N GLN A 115 10.44 -16.53 -11.34
CA GLN A 115 11.19 -15.59 -12.16
C GLN A 115 12.18 -14.76 -11.33
N ASP A 116 12.49 -15.20 -10.11
CA ASP A 116 13.40 -14.56 -9.15
C ASP A 116 12.98 -13.13 -8.72
N ALA A 117 11.70 -12.75 -8.93
CA ALA A 117 11.19 -11.50 -8.41
C ALA A 117 11.12 -11.53 -6.88
N GLN A 118 11.42 -10.41 -6.22
CA GLN A 118 11.36 -10.24 -4.77
C GLN A 118 10.09 -9.50 -4.30
N GLY A 119 9.24 -9.11 -5.25
CA GLY A 119 8.00 -8.40 -4.98
C GLY A 119 7.22 -8.12 -6.26
N LEU A 120 6.06 -7.48 -6.09
CA LEU A 120 5.20 -7.02 -7.18
C LEU A 120 4.59 -5.65 -6.86
N GLN A 121 4.08 -5.00 -7.89
CA GLN A 121 3.21 -3.83 -7.79
C GLN A 121 1.78 -4.24 -8.13
N ALA A 122 0.81 -3.67 -7.42
CA ALA A 122 -0.60 -3.86 -7.71
C ALA A 122 -1.39 -2.58 -7.43
N PRO A 123 -2.54 -2.35 -8.09
CA PRO A 123 -3.45 -1.27 -7.73
C PRO A 123 -3.87 -1.36 -6.25
N THR A 124 -3.91 -0.22 -5.56
CA THR A 124 -4.44 -0.19 -4.19
C THR A 124 -5.92 -0.52 -4.18
N ALA A 125 -6.36 -1.22 -3.15
CA ALA A 125 -7.78 -1.44 -2.90
C ALA A 125 -8.38 -0.38 -1.96
N ALA A 126 -7.56 0.50 -1.40
CA ALA A 126 -8.01 1.43 -0.37
C ALA A 126 -8.65 2.71 -0.91
N LEU A 127 -8.39 3.10 -2.14
CA LEU A 127 -8.93 4.34 -2.71
C LEU A 127 -10.10 4.08 -3.67
N ILE A 128 -11.13 4.92 -3.58
CA ILE A 128 -12.30 4.87 -4.47
C ILE A 128 -11.91 5.30 -5.88
N GLN A 129 -11.08 6.35 -5.99
CA GLN A 129 -10.61 6.86 -7.26
C GLN A 129 -9.16 6.40 -7.50
N ARG A 130 -8.90 5.92 -8.71
CA ARG A 130 -7.56 5.51 -9.13
C ARG A 130 -6.62 6.67 -9.40
N ARG A 131 -7.13 7.88 -9.47
CA ARG A 131 -6.37 9.11 -9.62
C ARG A 131 -6.48 9.87 -8.31
N SER A 132 -5.42 9.82 -7.50
CA SER A 132 -5.22 10.90 -6.56
C SER A 132 -5.05 12.15 -7.42
N HIS A 133 -5.90 13.13 -7.22
CA HIS A 133 -5.66 14.47 -7.71
C HIS A 133 -5.04 15.25 -6.55
N PRO A 134 -3.71 15.20 -6.34
CA PRO A 134 -3.12 16.18 -5.45
C PRO A 134 -3.31 17.52 -6.13
N CYS A 135 -4.11 18.39 -5.54
CA CYS A 135 -4.11 19.79 -5.92
C CYS A 135 -2.75 20.34 -5.52
N ARG A 136 -1.98 20.81 -6.50
CA ARG A 136 -0.78 21.57 -6.27
C ARG A 136 -1.18 23.04 -6.16
N ARG A 137 -0.85 23.67 -5.05
CA ARG A 137 -0.94 25.11 -4.94
C ARG A 137 0.18 25.72 -5.80
N CYS A 138 -0.20 26.47 -6.80
CA CYS A 138 0.74 27.29 -7.57
C CYS A 138 1.10 28.56 -6.79
N ASP A 139 2.21 29.20 -7.12
CA ASP A 139 2.70 30.40 -6.42
C ASP A 139 1.71 31.58 -6.52
N ASP A 140 0.80 31.55 -7.48
CA ASP A 140 -0.30 32.51 -7.66
C ASP A 140 -1.55 32.19 -6.82
N GLY A 141 -1.51 31.10 -6.05
CA GLY A 141 -2.63 30.65 -5.21
C GLY A 141 -3.73 29.92 -5.95
N LEU A 142 -3.59 29.70 -7.26
CA LEU A 142 -4.52 28.88 -8.05
C LEU A 142 -4.23 27.39 -7.84
N GLU A 143 -5.30 26.58 -7.81
CA GLU A 143 -5.20 25.13 -7.80
C GLU A 143 -4.97 24.65 -9.24
N ALA A 144 -3.82 24.07 -9.52
CA ALA A 144 -3.57 23.38 -10.78
C ALA A 144 -3.75 21.88 -10.60
N PRO A 145 -4.34 21.19 -11.62
CA PRO A 145 -4.32 19.72 -11.62
C PRO A 145 -2.85 19.26 -11.61
N ALA A 146 -2.51 18.35 -10.72
CA ALA A 146 -1.17 17.77 -10.75
C ALA A 146 -0.98 17.03 -12.07
N GLU A 147 0.12 17.31 -12.74
CA GLU A 147 0.56 16.52 -13.89
C GLU A 147 0.70 15.07 -13.42
N LEU A 148 -0.10 14.20 -14.07
CA LEU A 148 -0.04 12.73 -14.00
C LEU A 148 0.49 12.21 -12.65
N ALA A 149 -0.37 12.22 -11.64
CA ALA A 149 -0.09 11.42 -10.45
C ALA A 149 0.06 9.95 -10.89
N GLU A 150 1.16 9.33 -10.51
CA GLU A 150 1.33 7.89 -10.71
C GLU A 150 0.11 7.16 -10.13
N PRO A 151 -0.35 6.07 -10.77
CA PRO A 151 -1.49 5.34 -10.26
C PRO A 151 -1.20 4.91 -8.81
N PRO A 152 -2.20 4.99 -7.92
CA PRO A 152 -2.02 4.59 -6.53
C PRO A 152 -1.77 3.08 -6.45
N LEU A 153 -0.55 2.70 -6.08
CA LEU A 153 -0.10 1.32 -6.04
C LEU A 153 0.22 0.87 -4.61
N VAL A 154 0.15 -0.44 -4.42
CA VAL A 154 0.77 -1.15 -3.31
C VAL A 154 1.91 -2.01 -3.82
N PHE A 155 2.96 -2.13 -3.03
CA PHE A 155 4.08 -3.05 -3.23
C PHE A 155 3.92 -4.20 -2.27
N VAL A 156 4.01 -5.42 -2.79
CA VAL A 156 3.95 -6.66 -2.00
C VAL A 156 5.30 -7.34 -2.15
N LEU A 157 6.06 -7.40 -1.06
CA LEU A 157 7.43 -7.90 -1.06
C LEU A 157 7.50 -9.18 -0.24
N TRP A 158 8.30 -10.14 -0.68
CA TRP A 158 8.56 -11.42 0.00
C TRP A 158 10.02 -11.67 0.33
N CYS A 159 10.81 -10.60 0.32
CA CYS A 159 12.19 -10.62 0.77
C CYS A 159 12.27 -10.70 2.31
N PRO A 160 13.43 -11.08 2.88
CA PRO A 160 13.68 -10.95 4.31
C PRO A 160 13.60 -9.48 4.77
N ALA A 161 13.00 -9.23 5.94
CA ALA A 161 12.80 -7.88 6.48
C ALA A 161 14.12 -7.10 6.63
N GLU A 162 15.20 -7.80 7.00
CA GLU A 162 16.54 -7.25 7.18
C GLU A 162 17.19 -6.73 5.89
N THR A 163 16.67 -7.09 4.72
CA THR A 163 17.14 -6.54 3.44
C THR A 163 16.56 -5.16 3.13
N LEU A 164 15.55 -4.73 3.89
CA LEU A 164 14.85 -3.47 3.69
C LEU A 164 15.34 -2.42 4.68
N LEU A 165 15.75 -1.28 4.15
CA LEU A 165 16.13 -0.12 4.96
C LEU A 165 14.93 0.84 5.06
N GLY A 166 14.53 1.18 6.27
CA GLY A 166 13.43 2.11 6.51
C GLY A 166 13.75 3.13 7.59
N TRP A 167 13.10 4.29 7.50
CA TRP A 167 13.19 5.36 8.51
C TRP A 167 11.83 6.03 8.72
N PRO A 168 11.54 6.49 9.94
CA PRO A 168 10.27 7.16 10.23
C PRO A 168 10.26 8.58 9.64
N CYS A 169 9.34 8.83 8.71
CA CYS A 169 9.06 10.18 8.22
C CYS A 169 8.21 10.96 9.21
N VAL A 170 7.27 10.28 9.87
CA VAL A 170 6.43 10.79 10.94
C VAL A 170 6.48 9.78 12.06
N LYS A 171 6.92 10.18 13.25
CA LYS A 171 7.01 9.28 14.41
C LYS A 171 5.66 9.08 15.11
N GLU A 172 4.85 10.12 15.11
CA GLU A 172 3.53 10.15 15.72
C GLU A 172 2.66 11.14 14.96
N GLY A 173 1.65 10.63 14.26
CA GLY A 173 0.78 11.44 13.42
C GLY A 173 -0.54 10.76 13.15
N ARG A 174 -1.40 11.48 12.47
CA ARG A 174 -2.71 11.02 12.01
C ARG A 174 -2.97 11.53 10.59
N PRO A 175 -3.82 10.85 9.80
CA PRO A 175 -4.26 11.38 8.52
C PRO A 175 -5.19 12.58 8.73
N TRP A 176 -5.31 13.41 7.69
CA TRP A 176 -6.29 14.51 7.71
C TRP A 176 -7.70 13.96 7.39
N PRO A 177 -8.76 14.58 7.94
CA PRO A 177 -10.14 14.10 7.77
C PRO A 177 -10.61 14.02 6.31
N ASP A 178 -10.14 14.90 5.43
CA ASP A 178 -10.51 14.92 4.02
C ASP A 178 -10.05 13.66 3.25
N LEU A 179 -9.22 12.82 3.84
CA LEU A 179 -8.86 11.54 3.26
C LEU A 179 -10.00 10.50 3.40
N LEU A 180 -10.81 10.58 4.44
CA LEU A 180 -11.86 9.59 4.74
C LEU A 180 -12.84 9.35 3.59
N PRO A 181 -13.38 10.39 2.91
CA PRO A 181 -14.29 10.20 1.78
C PRO A 181 -13.64 9.50 0.58
N LEU A 182 -12.32 9.50 0.50
CA LEU A 182 -11.57 8.87 -0.59
C LEU A 182 -11.28 7.39 -0.33
N VAL A 183 -11.46 6.93 0.92
CA VAL A 183 -11.15 5.55 1.32
C VAL A 183 -12.32 4.63 0.94
N ARG A 184 -12.00 3.56 0.21
CA ARG A 184 -12.96 2.50 -0.14
C ARG A 184 -13.28 1.65 1.10
N ARG A 185 -14.55 1.52 1.42
CA ARG A 185 -15.02 0.69 2.54
C ARG A 185 -14.78 -0.81 2.27
N PRO A 186 -14.42 -1.62 3.29
CA PRO A 186 -14.44 -3.06 3.17
C PRO A 186 -15.85 -3.54 2.79
N GLY A 187 -15.96 -4.52 1.88
CA GLY A 187 -17.27 -5.09 1.47
C GLY A 187 -18.20 -4.14 0.72
N GLY A 188 -17.81 -2.90 0.45
CA GLY A 188 -18.60 -1.95 -0.31
C GLY A 188 -18.71 -2.38 -1.76
N ALA A 189 -19.94 -2.70 -2.22
CA ALA A 189 -20.25 -2.76 -3.64
C ALA A 189 -19.85 -1.42 -4.28
N THR A 190 -19.18 -1.49 -5.43
CA THR A 190 -18.99 -0.33 -6.30
C THR A 190 -20.37 0.28 -6.56
N LEU A 191 -20.62 1.47 -6.01
CA LEU A 191 -21.67 2.32 -6.57
C LEU A 191 -21.23 2.60 -8.00
N SER A 192 -21.85 1.90 -8.95
CA SER A 192 -21.73 2.24 -10.36
C SER A 192 -22.29 3.66 -10.55
N PRO A 193 -21.65 4.47 -11.41
CA PRO A 193 -22.08 5.82 -11.71
C PRO A 193 -23.46 5.85 -12.36
#